data_ee76326a2734dbe8666f96ff90cc0069
#
_entry.id   ee76326a2734dbe8666f96ff90cc0069
#
_cell.length_a   1.000
_cell.length_b   1.000
_cell.length_c   1.000
_cell.angle_alpha   90.00
_cell.angle_beta   90.00
_cell.angle_gamma   90.00
#
_symmetry.space_group_name_H-M   'P 1'
#
loop_
_entity.id
_entity.type
_entity.pdbx_description
1 polymer ?
#
loop_
_entity_poly.entity_id
_entity_poly.type
_entity_poly.pdbx_seq_one_letter_code
_entity_poly.pdbx_strand_id
1 'polypeptide(L)'
;MRSISQAIEMLDISKKTNKLNFNGLEKLKNYSKSKINWINEVPTINEVSEKLLLSTKSLKKDKKVVVRKGSYARNWQEVIIASSDGTYATDIRLHQTVGLNIIANDAQYRSNGSRRFGSHGIPNEFRLWDHEKASNEVYESSMNMLYADYVQAGQMPVVLANKFGGVIFHEACGHLLETTQIERGTTPFSDKLNEKIAHESVTAIDEGPVSYTHLTLPTNREV
;
A
#
# COMPACT_ATOMS: atom_id res chain seq x y z
N MET A 1 22.90 -7.44 -13.12
CA MET A 1 23.14 -6.71 -11.85
C MET A 1 24.65 -6.60 -11.67
N ARG A 2 25.17 -5.40 -11.53
CA ARG A 2 26.57 -5.25 -11.13
C ARG A 2 26.68 -5.58 -9.66
N SER A 3 27.67 -6.38 -9.27
CA SER A 3 27.86 -6.76 -7.88
C SER A 3 28.26 -5.55 -7.02
N ILE A 4 28.03 -5.60 -5.73
CA ILE A 4 28.50 -4.58 -4.78
C ILE A 4 30.01 -4.37 -4.91
N SER A 5 30.78 -5.44 -5.16
CA SER A 5 32.22 -5.39 -5.42
C SER A 5 32.57 -4.51 -6.64
N GLN A 6 31.79 -4.61 -7.73
CA GLN A 6 31.99 -3.77 -8.91
C GLN A 6 31.65 -2.29 -8.63
N ALA A 7 30.65 -2.04 -7.80
CA ALA A 7 30.32 -0.68 -7.40
C ALA A 7 31.43 -0.05 -6.52
N ILE A 8 32.04 -0.83 -5.65
CA ILE A 8 33.19 -0.41 -4.82
C ILE A 8 34.42 -0.15 -5.69
N GLU A 9 34.70 -1.01 -6.68
CA GLU A 9 35.78 -0.79 -7.65
C GLU A 9 35.59 0.49 -8.48
N MET A 10 34.36 0.79 -8.88
CA MET A 10 34.06 2.00 -9.66
C MET A 10 34.23 3.30 -8.87
N LEU A 11 34.15 3.26 -7.56
CA LEU A 11 34.33 4.45 -6.70
C LEU A 11 35.77 4.75 -6.34
N ASP A 12 36.73 3.96 -6.85
CA ASP A 12 38.20 4.10 -6.57
C ASP A 12 38.53 4.21 -5.07
N ILE A 13 37.68 3.65 -4.22
CA ILE A 13 37.84 3.63 -2.76
C ILE A 13 38.95 2.65 -2.35
N SER A 14 39.43 1.82 -3.29
CA SER A 14 40.46 0.81 -3.06
C SER A 14 41.84 1.36 -2.65
N LYS A 15 42.12 2.65 -2.84
CA LYS A 15 43.39 3.26 -2.52
C LYS A 15 43.48 3.83 -1.10
N LYS A 16 42.40 3.99 -0.38
CA LYS A 16 42.41 4.28 1.06
C LYS A 16 41.83 3.08 1.79
N THR A 17 42.63 2.03 1.91
CA THR A 17 42.29 0.86 2.70
C THR A 17 42.33 1.15 4.20
N ASN A 18 41.41 1.94 4.69
CA ASN A 18 40.80 1.57 5.96
C ASN A 18 39.99 0.33 5.67
N LYS A 19 40.49 -0.85 6.02
CA LYS A 19 39.72 -2.07 6.03
C LYS A 19 38.42 -1.75 6.77
N LEU A 20 37.31 -1.67 6.06
CA LEU A 20 36.00 -1.55 6.68
C LEU A 20 35.88 -2.76 7.61
N ASN A 21 36.04 -2.51 8.89
CA ASN A 21 35.96 -3.56 9.89
C ASN A 21 34.49 -3.75 10.21
N PHE A 22 33.87 -4.70 9.53
CA PHE A 22 32.48 -5.10 9.80
C PHE A 22 32.36 -5.96 11.08
N ASN A 23 33.40 -6.05 11.89
CA ASN A 23 33.35 -6.71 13.20
C ASN A 23 32.56 -5.82 14.17
N GLY A 24 31.37 -6.24 14.53
CA GLY A 24 30.50 -5.51 15.45
C GLY A 24 29.22 -4.99 14.82
N LEU A 25 28.87 -5.44 13.62
CA LEU A 25 27.55 -5.16 13.06
C LEU A 25 26.47 -5.73 13.98
N GLU A 26 25.78 -4.84 14.70
CA GLU A 26 24.56 -5.23 15.36
C GLU A 26 23.55 -5.63 14.27
N LYS A 27 23.07 -6.88 14.33
CA LYS A 27 21.93 -7.30 13.54
C LYS A 27 20.73 -6.48 14.00
N LEU A 28 20.36 -5.50 13.20
CA LEU A 28 19.07 -4.87 13.39
C LEU A 28 18.00 -5.95 13.40
N LYS A 29 17.05 -5.85 14.33
CA LYS A 29 15.94 -6.79 14.40
C LYS A 29 15.25 -6.84 13.05
N ASN A 30 15.14 -8.03 12.48
CA ASN A 30 14.38 -8.23 11.27
C ASN A 30 12.90 -7.93 11.59
N TYR A 31 12.39 -6.83 11.07
CA TYR A 31 11.00 -6.40 11.27
C TYR A 31 10.01 -7.20 10.44
N SER A 32 10.48 -7.95 9.45
CA SER A 32 9.65 -8.93 8.79
C SER A 32 9.31 -10.06 9.75
N LYS A 33 8.05 -10.19 10.13
CA LYS A 33 7.56 -11.31 10.94
C LYS A 33 7.62 -12.65 10.21
N SER A 34 7.97 -12.65 8.95
CA SER A 34 7.89 -13.83 8.11
C SER A 34 9.20 -14.61 8.07
N LYS A 35 9.37 -15.55 8.98
CA LYS A 35 10.23 -16.73 8.79
C LYS A 35 9.53 -17.76 7.88
N ILE A 36 8.82 -17.33 6.86
CA ILE A 36 7.88 -18.13 6.11
C ILE A 36 8.59 -18.74 4.93
N ASN A 37 8.32 -20.02 4.68
CA ASN A 37 8.71 -20.68 3.46
C ASN A 37 7.75 -20.26 2.33
N TRP A 38 7.98 -19.08 1.81
CA TRP A 38 7.14 -18.31 0.89
C TRP A 38 6.60 -19.12 -0.29
N ILE A 39 7.42 -20.00 -0.82
CA ILE A 39 7.16 -20.69 -2.10
C ILE A 39 5.95 -21.61 -1.99
N ASN A 40 5.77 -22.25 -0.84
CA ASN A 40 4.70 -23.24 -0.64
C ASN A 40 3.42 -22.65 -0.04
N GLU A 41 3.49 -21.44 0.50
CA GLU A 41 2.37 -20.82 1.20
C GLU A 41 1.59 -19.82 0.36
N VAL A 42 2.21 -19.26 -0.67
CA VAL A 42 1.54 -18.36 -1.60
C VAL A 42 0.60 -19.12 -2.55
N PRO A 43 -0.51 -18.51 -2.96
CA PRO A 43 -1.44 -19.16 -3.88
C PRO A 43 -0.79 -19.42 -5.24
N THR A 44 -1.11 -20.56 -5.83
CA THR A 44 -0.73 -20.91 -7.19
C THR A 44 -1.51 -20.05 -8.22
N ILE A 45 -1.03 -19.98 -9.45
CA ILE A 45 -1.73 -19.30 -10.54
C ILE A 45 -3.12 -19.89 -10.77
N ASN A 46 -3.26 -21.21 -10.64
CA ASN A 46 -4.55 -21.88 -10.82
C ASN A 46 -5.55 -21.50 -9.73
N GLU A 47 -5.15 -21.51 -8.45
CA GLU A 47 -6.00 -21.06 -7.34
C GLU A 47 -6.43 -19.60 -7.52
N VAL A 48 -5.50 -18.73 -7.95
CA VAL A 48 -5.79 -17.32 -8.22
C VAL A 48 -6.80 -17.18 -9.36
N SER A 49 -6.55 -17.86 -10.47
CA SER A 49 -7.42 -17.79 -11.66
C SER A 49 -8.81 -18.29 -11.37
N GLU A 50 -8.93 -19.42 -10.68
CA GLU A 50 -10.21 -20.01 -10.29
C GLU A 50 -11.01 -19.08 -9.39
N LYS A 51 -10.39 -18.54 -8.34
CA LYS A 51 -11.06 -17.64 -7.39
C LYS A 51 -11.48 -16.32 -8.04
N LEU A 52 -10.66 -15.76 -8.93
CA LEU A 52 -11.04 -14.57 -9.71
C LEU A 52 -12.17 -14.84 -10.69
N LEU A 53 -12.18 -16.00 -11.32
CA LEU A 53 -13.29 -16.41 -12.20
C LEU A 53 -14.59 -16.60 -11.43
N LEU A 54 -14.55 -17.20 -10.26
CA LEU A 54 -15.72 -17.33 -9.38
C LEU A 54 -16.24 -15.94 -8.97
N SER A 55 -15.36 -15.03 -8.55
CA SER A 55 -15.71 -13.65 -8.19
C SER A 55 -16.42 -12.91 -9.33
N THR A 56 -15.99 -13.12 -10.56
CA THR A 56 -16.59 -12.46 -11.72
C THR A 56 -17.86 -13.16 -12.24
N LYS A 57 -18.03 -14.44 -11.96
CA LYS A 57 -19.22 -15.22 -12.40
C LYS A 57 -20.49 -14.80 -11.68
N SER A 58 -20.42 -14.50 -10.41
CA SER A 58 -21.57 -14.05 -9.61
C SER A 58 -22.21 -12.76 -10.18
N LEU A 59 -21.38 -11.92 -10.81
CA LEU A 59 -21.81 -10.67 -11.46
C LEU A 59 -22.44 -10.85 -12.84
N LYS A 60 -22.50 -12.09 -13.38
CA LYS A 60 -23.03 -12.36 -14.73
C LYS A 60 -24.53 -12.20 -14.89
N LYS A 61 -25.26 -12.24 -13.80
CA LYS A 61 -26.74 -12.33 -13.85
C LYS A 61 -27.42 -11.01 -14.19
N ASP A 62 -26.70 -9.89 -14.06
CA ASP A 62 -27.25 -8.57 -14.39
C ASP A 62 -26.82 -8.12 -15.78
N LYS A 63 -27.80 -7.86 -16.64
CA LYS A 63 -27.57 -7.39 -18.03
C LYS A 63 -26.93 -6.00 -18.09
N LYS A 64 -27.03 -5.23 -17.01
CA LYS A 64 -26.40 -3.89 -16.92
C LYS A 64 -24.89 -3.97 -16.74
N VAL A 65 -24.36 -5.08 -16.24
CA VAL A 65 -22.91 -5.26 -16.07
C VAL A 65 -22.26 -5.65 -17.40
N VAL A 66 -21.65 -4.69 -18.07
CA VAL A 66 -21.06 -4.85 -19.41
C VAL A 66 -19.57 -5.23 -19.38
N VAL A 67 -18.85 -4.86 -18.31
CA VAL A 67 -17.44 -5.24 -18.11
C VAL A 67 -17.26 -5.79 -16.72
N ARG A 68 -16.46 -6.85 -16.60
CA ARG A 68 -16.01 -7.45 -15.36
C ARG A 68 -14.55 -7.76 -15.45
N LYS A 69 -13.79 -7.29 -14.47
CA LYS A 69 -12.35 -7.49 -14.43
C LYS A 69 -11.94 -7.90 -13.02
N GLY A 70 -11.28 -9.03 -12.92
CA GLY A 70 -10.51 -9.44 -11.75
C GLY A 70 -9.03 -9.30 -12.04
N SER A 71 -8.24 -8.86 -11.08
CA SER A 71 -6.79 -8.77 -11.17
C SER A 71 -6.16 -9.23 -9.87
N TYR A 72 -5.01 -9.84 -9.98
CA TYR A 72 -4.15 -10.20 -8.86
C TYR A 72 -2.73 -9.78 -9.18
N ALA A 73 -2.10 -9.14 -8.23
CA ALA A 73 -0.68 -8.83 -8.30
C ALA A 73 0.01 -9.30 -7.01
N ARG A 74 1.19 -9.84 -7.19
CA ARG A 74 2.08 -10.23 -6.10
C ARG A 74 3.46 -9.69 -6.37
N ASN A 75 3.99 -8.97 -5.38
CA ASN A 75 5.37 -8.51 -5.37
C ASN A 75 6.08 -9.11 -4.17
N TRP A 76 7.20 -9.75 -4.41
CA TRP A 76 8.11 -10.23 -3.41
C TRP A 76 9.44 -9.50 -3.55
N GLN A 77 9.93 -8.96 -2.46
CA GLN A 77 11.16 -8.18 -2.43
C GLN A 77 12.02 -8.65 -1.27
N GLU A 78 13.26 -8.95 -1.55
CA GLU A 78 14.31 -9.11 -0.54
C GLU A 78 15.17 -7.85 -0.52
N VAL A 79 15.32 -7.27 0.65
CA VAL A 79 16.06 -6.03 0.87
C VAL A 79 17.24 -6.33 1.78
N ILE A 80 18.43 -5.90 1.36
CA ILE A 80 19.65 -5.94 2.17
C ILE A 80 20.18 -4.51 2.25
N ILE A 81 20.36 -4.02 3.45
CA ILE A 81 20.92 -2.71 3.73
C ILE A 81 22.24 -2.90 4.46
N ALA A 82 23.31 -2.35 3.91
CA ALA A 82 24.62 -2.30 4.55
C ALA A 82 25.16 -0.86 4.46
N SER A 83 25.61 -0.31 5.56
CA SER A 83 26.12 1.05 5.68
C SER A 83 27.49 1.06 6.33
N SER A 84 28.29 2.09 6.01
CA SER A 84 29.64 2.28 6.56
C SER A 84 29.67 2.60 8.07
N ASP A 85 28.53 2.96 8.66
CA ASP A 85 28.36 3.15 10.10
C ASP A 85 28.23 1.82 10.88
N GLY A 86 28.26 0.68 10.17
CA GLY A 86 28.13 -0.65 10.75
C GLY A 86 26.72 -1.22 10.65
N THR A 87 25.78 -0.52 10.08
CA THR A 87 24.40 -1.01 9.90
C THR A 87 24.36 -2.17 8.89
N TYR A 88 23.79 -3.29 9.30
CA TYR A 88 23.44 -4.40 8.42
C TYR A 88 22.05 -4.91 8.75
N ALA A 89 21.14 -4.78 7.82
CA ALA A 89 19.76 -5.21 7.97
C ALA A 89 19.29 -6.01 6.76
N THR A 90 18.44 -7.00 6.99
CA THR A 90 17.78 -7.76 5.94
C THR A 90 16.29 -7.77 6.19
N ASP A 91 15.50 -7.63 5.14
CA ASP A 91 14.06 -7.67 5.22
C ASP A 91 13.47 -8.39 3.99
N ILE A 92 12.39 -9.14 4.19
CA ILE A 92 11.64 -9.81 3.12
C ILE A 92 10.23 -9.26 3.15
N ARG A 93 9.80 -8.71 2.01
CA ARG A 93 8.51 -8.03 1.85
C ARG A 93 7.66 -8.74 0.82
N LEU A 94 6.49 -9.18 1.24
CA LEU A 94 5.47 -9.73 0.35
C LEU A 94 4.29 -8.77 0.33
N HIS A 95 3.96 -8.29 -0.84
CA HIS A 95 2.74 -7.53 -1.10
C HIS A 95 1.86 -8.32 -2.05
N GLN A 96 0.60 -8.47 -1.69
CA GLN A 96 -0.41 -9.08 -2.53
C GLN A 96 -1.59 -8.12 -2.66
N THR A 97 -2.11 -7.96 -3.86
CA THR A 97 -3.30 -7.15 -4.12
C THR A 97 -4.25 -7.88 -5.02
N VAL A 98 -5.54 -7.78 -4.69
CA VAL A 98 -6.65 -8.25 -5.52
C VAL A 98 -7.46 -7.03 -5.91
N GLY A 99 -7.76 -6.89 -7.19
CA GLY A 99 -8.67 -5.88 -7.70
C GLY A 99 -9.89 -6.51 -8.35
N LEU A 100 -11.07 -6.03 -7.99
CA LEU A 100 -12.31 -6.28 -8.72
C LEU A 100 -12.83 -4.96 -9.27
N ASN A 101 -13.24 -4.99 -10.52
CA ASN A 101 -13.80 -3.84 -11.20
C ASN A 101 -14.95 -4.27 -12.12
N ILE A 102 -16.02 -3.50 -12.09
CA ILE A 102 -17.13 -3.64 -13.04
C ILE A 102 -17.48 -2.31 -13.66
N ILE A 103 -18.00 -2.37 -14.87
CA ILE A 103 -18.66 -1.25 -15.53
C ILE A 103 -20.10 -1.66 -15.73
N ALA A 104 -21.02 -0.83 -15.27
CA ALA A 104 -22.46 -0.99 -15.52
C ALA A 104 -22.96 0.10 -16.46
N ASN A 105 -23.90 -0.28 -17.31
CA ASN A 105 -24.57 0.59 -18.27
C ASN A 105 -26.08 0.41 -18.16
N ASP A 106 -26.82 1.51 -18.17
CA ASP A 106 -28.26 1.51 -18.33
C ASP A 106 -28.67 2.73 -19.17
N ALA A 107 -29.10 2.47 -20.40
CA ALA A 107 -29.38 3.52 -21.39
C ALA A 107 -28.25 4.56 -21.52
N GLN A 108 -28.46 5.75 -21.01
CA GLN A 108 -27.49 6.85 -21.04
C GLN A 108 -26.55 6.90 -19.83
N TYR A 109 -26.84 6.11 -18.79
CA TYR A 109 -26.08 6.12 -17.55
C TYR A 109 -24.99 5.06 -17.57
N ARG A 110 -23.82 5.44 -17.04
CA ARG A 110 -22.68 4.55 -16.90
C ARG A 110 -22.00 4.76 -15.57
N SER A 111 -21.68 3.67 -14.90
CA SER A 111 -20.96 3.70 -13.64
C SER A 111 -19.77 2.75 -13.64
N ASN A 112 -18.87 2.96 -12.69
CA ASN A 112 -17.74 2.10 -12.41
C ASN A 112 -17.75 1.73 -10.92
N GLY A 113 -17.82 0.45 -10.62
CA GLY A 113 -17.62 -0.09 -9.27
C GLY A 113 -16.25 -0.75 -9.17
N SER A 114 -15.49 -0.45 -8.12
CA SER A 114 -14.20 -1.08 -7.90
C SER A 114 -13.92 -1.30 -6.43
N ARG A 115 -13.18 -2.37 -6.12
CA ARG A 115 -12.59 -2.62 -4.80
C ARG A 115 -11.21 -3.20 -4.96
N ARG A 116 -10.33 -2.80 -4.07
CA ARG A 116 -9.00 -3.40 -3.90
C ARG A 116 -8.87 -3.96 -2.50
N PHE A 117 -8.26 -5.11 -2.43
CA PHE A 117 -7.91 -5.80 -1.20
C PHE A 117 -6.41 -6.06 -1.26
N GLY A 118 -5.72 -5.86 -0.16
CA GLY A 118 -4.29 -6.08 -0.11
C GLY A 118 -3.86 -6.71 1.18
N SER A 119 -2.74 -7.40 1.14
CA SER A 119 -2.06 -7.90 2.32
C SER A 119 -0.56 -7.66 2.22
N HIS A 120 0.06 -7.52 3.40
CA HIS A 120 1.49 -7.41 3.54
C HIS A 120 1.98 -8.49 4.49
N GLY A 121 2.94 -9.30 4.03
CA GLY A 121 3.58 -10.31 4.87
C GLY A 121 2.76 -11.56 5.19
N ILE A 122 1.55 -11.73 4.65
CA ILE A 122 0.69 -12.89 4.88
C ILE A 122 0.49 -13.67 3.59
N PRO A 123 1.21 -14.79 3.38
CA PRO A 123 1.21 -15.51 2.11
C PRO A 123 -0.15 -16.05 1.68
N ASN A 124 -0.93 -16.59 2.62
CA ASN A 124 -2.21 -17.23 2.32
C ASN A 124 -3.43 -16.32 2.45
N GLU A 125 -3.26 -15.02 2.67
CA GLU A 125 -4.35 -14.03 2.81
C GLU A 125 -5.34 -14.11 1.65
N PHE A 126 -4.84 -14.31 0.43
CA PHE A 126 -5.67 -14.46 -0.75
C PHE A 126 -6.64 -15.66 -0.64
N ARG A 127 -6.24 -16.75 0.00
CA ARG A 127 -7.13 -17.93 0.18
C ARG A 127 -8.26 -17.63 1.15
N LEU A 128 -8.02 -16.78 2.15
CA LEU A 128 -9.00 -16.36 3.15
C LEU A 128 -9.93 -15.25 2.64
N TRP A 129 -9.55 -14.60 1.54
CA TRP A 129 -10.34 -13.52 0.98
C TRP A 129 -11.74 -13.97 0.57
N ASP A 130 -12.76 -13.31 1.15
CA ASP A 130 -14.17 -13.53 0.82
C ASP A 130 -14.52 -12.87 -0.51
N HIS A 131 -14.42 -13.65 -1.57
CA HIS A 131 -14.63 -13.18 -2.93
C HIS A 131 -16.11 -12.92 -3.26
N GLU A 132 -17.03 -13.57 -2.59
CA GLU A 132 -18.47 -13.36 -2.79
C GLU A 132 -18.91 -12.03 -2.19
N LYS A 133 -18.51 -11.77 -0.94
CA LYS A 133 -18.72 -10.47 -0.29
C LYS A 133 -18.12 -9.34 -1.10
N ALA A 134 -16.88 -9.49 -1.54
CA ALA A 134 -16.19 -8.50 -2.35
C ALA A 134 -16.91 -8.22 -3.68
N SER A 135 -17.40 -9.26 -4.34
CA SER A 135 -18.16 -9.14 -5.59
C SER A 135 -19.49 -8.40 -5.37
N ASN A 136 -20.19 -8.71 -4.29
CA ASN A 136 -21.44 -8.02 -3.95
C ASN A 136 -21.21 -6.54 -3.64
N GLU A 137 -20.19 -6.21 -2.86
CA GLU A 137 -19.83 -4.80 -2.56
C GLU A 137 -19.49 -4.01 -3.82
N VAL A 138 -18.76 -4.60 -4.76
CA VAL A 138 -18.44 -3.96 -6.05
C VAL A 138 -19.69 -3.76 -6.88
N TYR A 139 -20.57 -4.75 -6.94
CA TYR A 139 -21.82 -4.66 -7.65
C TYR A 139 -22.73 -3.57 -7.08
N GLU A 140 -23.00 -3.61 -5.77
CA GLU A 140 -23.83 -2.61 -5.09
C GLU A 140 -23.28 -1.19 -5.27
N SER A 141 -21.97 -1.01 -5.10
CA SER A 141 -21.33 0.28 -5.33
C SER A 141 -21.54 0.79 -6.75
N SER A 142 -21.45 -0.09 -7.76
CA SER A 142 -21.69 0.31 -9.14
C SER A 142 -23.15 0.63 -9.40
N MET A 143 -24.08 -0.18 -8.89
CA MET A 143 -25.51 0.07 -9.07
C MET A 143 -25.97 1.36 -8.38
N ASN A 144 -25.49 1.62 -7.16
CA ASN A 144 -25.77 2.86 -6.46
C ASN A 144 -25.24 4.08 -7.23
N MET A 145 -24.02 3.99 -7.75
CA MET A 145 -23.43 5.08 -8.57
C MET A 145 -24.13 5.26 -9.92
N LEU A 146 -24.73 4.22 -10.47
CA LEU A 146 -25.41 4.28 -11.77
C LEU A 146 -26.63 5.22 -11.74
N TYR A 147 -27.28 5.30 -10.58
CA TYR A 147 -28.50 6.09 -10.37
C TYR A 147 -28.32 7.21 -9.34
N ALA A 148 -27.09 7.48 -8.92
CA ALA A 148 -26.81 8.54 -7.96
C ALA A 148 -27.03 9.91 -8.59
N ASP A 149 -27.64 10.81 -7.85
CA ASP A 149 -27.72 12.21 -8.18
C ASP A 149 -26.38 12.90 -7.94
N TYR A 150 -26.18 14.04 -8.61
CA TYR A 150 -25.00 14.87 -8.36
C TYR A 150 -25.11 15.56 -7.01
N VAL A 151 -24.02 15.52 -6.24
CA VAL A 151 -23.93 16.29 -5.01
C VAL A 151 -23.84 17.76 -5.35
N GLN A 152 -24.65 18.58 -4.66
CA GLN A 152 -24.62 20.02 -4.83
C GLN A 152 -23.28 20.58 -4.33
N ALA A 153 -22.59 21.32 -5.18
CA ALA A 153 -21.34 21.97 -4.80
C ALA A 153 -21.59 23.08 -3.78
N GLY A 154 -20.74 23.18 -2.78
CA GLY A 154 -20.88 24.21 -1.75
C GLY A 154 -19.95 23.96 -0.56
N GLN A 155 -19.95 24.94 0.36
CA GLN A 155 -19.26 24.79 1.64
C GLN A 155 -20.19 24.10 2.64
N MET A 156 -19.76 22.97 3.14
CA MET A 156 -20.56 22.16 4.06
C MET A 156 -19.68 21.40 5.06
N PRO A 157 -20.18 21.04 6.24
CA PRO A 157 -19.52 20.11 7.13
C PRO A 157 -19.36 18.73 6.48
N VAL A 158 -18.17 18.13 6.61
CA VAL A 158 -17.85 16.81 6.04
C VAL A 158 -17.42 15.87 7.13
N VAL A 159 -18.01 14.68 7.18
CA VAL A 159 -17.57 13.58 8.02
C VAL A 159 -16.76 12.61 7.16
N LEU A 160 -15.49 12.43 7.49
CA LEU A 160 -14.62 11.49 6.80
C LEU A 160 -14.69 10.14 7.49
N ALA A 161 -14.98 9.09 6.71
CA ALA A 161 -14.88 7.73 7.21
C ALA A 161 -13.41 7.37 7.45
N ASN A 162 -13.16 6.48 8.42
CA ASN A 162 -11.84 5.89 8.63
C ASN A 162 -11.33 5.19 7.36
N LYS A 163 -10.09 4.76 7.31
CA LYS A 163 -9.38 4.20 6.15
C LYS A 163 -9.03 5.27 5.12
N PHE A 164 -9.93 5.54 4.16
CA PHE A 164 -9.65 6.52 3.10
C PHE A 164 -9.57 7.97 3.63
N GLY A 165 -10.21 8.27 4.75
CA GLY A 165 -10.05 9.57 5.42
C GLY A 165 -8.60 9.87 5.82
N GLY A 166 -7.82 8.85 6.18
CA GLY A 166 -6.40 8.98 6.44
C GLY A 166 -5.58 9.48 5.24
N VAL A 167 -6.02 9.18 4.02
CA VAL A 167 -5.36 9.69 2.81
C VAL A 167 -5.49 11.20 2.69
N ILE A 168 -6.65 11.76 3.01
CA ILE A 168 -6.82 13.23 2.99
C ILE A 168 -5.89 13.89 3.99
N PHE A 169 -5.74 13.29 5.19
CA PHE A 169 -4.79 13.78 6.17
C PHE A 169 -3.34 13.68 5.65
N HIS A 170 -2.99 12.56 5.02
CA HIS A 170 -1.68 12.35 4.42
C HIS A 170 -1.37 13.42 3.37
N GLU A 171 -2.29 13.66 2.41
CA GLU A 171 -2.10 14.65 1.33
C GLU A 171 -2.11 16.10 1.85
N ALA A 172 -2.99 16.41 2.80
CA ALA A 172 -3.17 17.78 3.28
C ALA A 172 -2.16 18.18 4.37
N CYS A 173 -1.64 17.23 5.15
CA CYS A 173 -0.77 17.49 6.28
C CYS A 173 0.52 16.69 6.23
N GLY A 174 0.46 15.39 5.94
CA GLY A 174 1.60 14.48 6.02
C GLY A 174 2.76 14.93 5.14
N HIS A 175 2.51 15.21 3.87
CA HIS A 175 3.54 15.71 2.95
C HIS A 175 4.14 17.06 3.38
N LEU A 176 3.37 17.90 4.07
CA LEU A 176 3.88 19.18 4.56
C LEU A 176 4.78 19.04 5.79
N LEU A 177 4.75 17.91 6.47
CA LEU A 177 5.57 17.58 7.64
C LEU A 177 6.85 16.80 7.27
N GLU A 178 7.06 16.49 6.00
CA GLU A 178 8.29 15.83 5.55
C GLU A 178 9.51 16.71 5.77
N THR A 179 10.59 16.11 6.28
CA THR A 179 11.85 16.80 6.58
C THR A 179 12.40 17.59 5.38
N THR A 180 12.26 17.04 4.18
CA THR A 180 12.69 17.71 2.93
C THR A 180 11.93 19.00 2.63
N GLN A 181 10.64 19.05 2.99
CA GLN A 181 9.83 20.26 2.83
C GLN A 181 10.18 21.31 3.89
N ILE A 182 10.42 20.85 5.11
CA ILE A 182 10.83 21.70 6.24
C ILE A 182 12.19 22.33 5.97
N GLU A 183 13.20 21.54 5.57
CA GLU A 183 14.54 22.02 5.24
C GLU A 183 14.55 23.04 4.10
N ARG A 184 13.68 22.89 3.11
CA ARG A 184 13.54 23.83 1.99
C ARG A 184 12.74 25.08 2.32
N GLY A 185 12.09 25.13 3.48
CA GLY A 185 11.18 26.22 3.85
C GLY A 185 9.94 26.33 2.94
N THR A 186 9.53 25.24 2.30
CA THR A 186 8.41 25.21 1.34
C THR A 186 7.07 24.86 1.99
N THR A 187 7.07 24.56 3.27
CA THR A 187 5.86 24.24 4.05
C THR A 187 5.55 25.36 5.08
N PRO A 188 4.29 25.60 5.40
CA PRO A 188 3.89 26.54 6.47
C PRO A 188 4.33 26.07 7.87
N PHE A 189 4.88 24.86 8.00
CA PHE A 189 5.34 24.29 9.26
C PHE A 189 6.85 24.40 9.48
N SER A 190 7.60 25.03 8.56
CA SER A 190 9.08 25.09 8.61
C SER A 190 9.64 25.72 9.89
N ASP A 191 8.91 26.66 10.46
CA ASP A 191 9.26 27.40 11.68
C ASP A 191 8.43 27.00 12.91
N LYS A 192 7.62 25.92 12.79
CA LYS A 192 6.67 25.52 13.82
C LYS A 192 7.14 24.36 14.71
N LEU A 193 8.43 24.08 14.73
CA LEU A 193 8.95 23.01 15.57
C LEU A 193 8.65 23.30 17.06
N ASN A 194 8.04 22.34 17.74
CA ASN A 194 7.55 22.43 19.13
C ASN A 194 6.36 23.39 19.33
N GLU A 195 5.76 23.90 18.28
CA GLU A 195 4.51 24.65 18.37
C GLU A 195 3.28 23.76 18.16
N LYS A 196 2.16 24.16 18.73
CA LYS A 196 0.89 23.46 18.51
C LYS A 196 0.34 23.83 17.13
N ILE A 197 0.29 22.88 16.21
CA ILE A 197 -0.19 23.05 14.84
C ILE A 197 -1.57 22.44 14.57
N ALA A 198 -2.12 21.71 15.54
CA ALA A 198 -3.43 21.08 15.43
C ALA A 198 -4.18 21.13 16.76
N HIS A 199 -5.49 20.78 16.73
CA HIS A 199 -6.27 20.65 17.96
C HIS A 199 -5.74 19.50 18.82
N GLU A 200 -5.87 19.60 20.15
CA GLU A 200 -5.37 18.62 21.11
C GLU A 200 -5.98 17.21 20.99
N SER A 201 -7.13 17.09 20.33
CA SER A 201 -7.77 15.81 20.04
C SER A 201 -7.12 15.07 18.86
N VAL A 202 -6.17 15.69 18.15
CA VAL A 202 -5.48 15.07 17.00
C VAL A 202 -4.16 14.50 17.48
N THR A 203 -3.96 13.20 17.27
CA THR A 203 -2.69 12.52 17.45
C THR A 203 -2.27 11.92 16.13
N ALA A 204 -1.09 12.28 15.65
CA ALA A 204 -0.47 11.70 14.47
C ALA A 204 0.80 10.96 14.88
N ILE A 205 0.96 9.72 14.40
CA ILE A 205 2.11 8.88 14.69
C ILE A 205 2.73 8.44 13.37
N ASP A 206 4.01 8.78 13.15
CA ASP A 206 4.79 8.28 12.02
C ASP A 206 5.76 7.22 12.51
N GLU A 207 5.49 5.97 12.16
CA GLU A 207 6.29 4.82 12.56
C GLU A 207 6.84 4.07 11.35
N GLY A 208 8.17 3.85 11.31
CA GLY A 208 8.80 3.08 10.26
C GLY A 208 8.40 1.60 10.24
N PRO A 209 8.44 0.87 11.37
CA PRO A 209 8.10 -0.56 11.40
C PRO A 209 6.60 -0.77 11.61
N VAL A 210 5.85 -0.78 10.54
CA VAL A 210 4.40 -1.03 10.60
C VAL A 210 4.06 -2.41 10.05
N SER A 211 3.30 -3.20 10.80
CA SER A 211 2.77 -4.49 10.37
C SER A 211 1.26 -4.40 10.16
N TYR A 212 0.84 -3.85 9.02
CA TYR A 212 -0.57 -3.85 8.63
C TYR A 212 -0.93 -5.04 7.76
N THR A 213 -2.12 -5.55 8.01
CA THR A 213 -2.72 -6.62 7.22
C THR A 213 -3.55 -6.09 6.05
N HIS A 214 -3.83 -4.80 5.98
CA HIS A 214 -4.71 -4.21 4.97
C HIS A 214 -4.11 -2.94 4.37
N LEU A 215 -3.30 -3.13 3.34
CA LEU A 215 -2.86 -2.04 2.48
C LEU A 215 -3.91 -1.78 1.41
N THR A 216 -4.65 -0.70 1.54
CA THR A 216 -5.59 -0.28 0.50
C THR A 216 -4.97 0.66 -0.52
N LEU A 217 -3.81 1.24 -0.21
CA LEU A 217 -3.05 2.14 -1.09
C LEU A 217 -1.54 1.94 -0.88
N PRO A 218 -0.71 2.27 -1.87
CA PRO A 218 0.75 2.20 -1.74
C PRO A 218 1.35 3.18 -0.70
N THR A 219 0.54 4.00 -0.08
CA THR A 219 0.90 5.06 0.87
C THR A 219 0.44 4.77 2.29
N ASN A 220 0.55 3.54 2.76
CA ASN A 220 0.25 3.28 4.16
C ASN A 220 1.44 3.64 5.04
N ARG A 221 1.60 4.92 5.24
CA ARG A 221 2.06 5.44 6.51
C ARG A 221 0.80 5.88 7.26
N GLU A 222 0.53 5.32 8.42
CA GLU A 222 -0.35 5.97 9.37
C GLU A 222 0.38 7.21 9.86
N VAL A 223 -0.24 8.32 9.69
CA VAL A 223 0.20 9.59 10.23
C VAL A 223 -0.73 9.98 11.35
#